data_0c3d2437f2fa6534a33eae8ec5e3b536
#
_entry.id   0c3d2437f2fa6534a33eae8ec5e3b536
#
_cell.length_a   1.000
_cell.length_b   1.000
_cell.length_c   1.000
_cell.angle_alpha   90.00
_cell.angle_beta   90.00
_cell.angle_gamma   90.00
#
_symmetry.space_group_name_H-M   'P 1'
#
loop_
_entity.id
_entity.type
_entity.pdbx_description
1 polymer ?
#
loop_
_entity_poly.entity_id
_entity_poly.type
_entity_poly.pdbx_seq_one_letter_code
_entity_poly.pdbx_strand_id
1 'polypeptide(L)'
;MGRLGPAFMAYPNFAAYTEWNNSLIYATTAGYLATRIAGAAPMRQPAQPVPQLQFAEIKELQQLLVRAGFNVGKVDGVLGQQSRVAVKAMQVKYGLPADSWPTAELLTRMRGTGAQAQPAGALLPR
;
A
#
# COMPACT_ATOMS: atom_id res chain seq x y z
N MET A 1 -6.53 -1.08 -2.50
CA MET A 1 -7.01 -1.37 -3.87
C MET A 1 -6.36 -0.47 -4.91
N GLY A 2 -5.63 0.56 -4.50
CA GLY A 2 -4.89 1.47 -5.39
C GLY A 2 -5.78 2.14 -6.44
N ARG A 3 -5.16 2.71 -7.47
CA ARG A 3 -5.84 3.43 -8.56
C ARG A 3 -6.77 2.58 -9.44
N LEU A 4 -6.67 1.27 -9.36
CA LEU A 4 -7.53 0.34 -10.10
C LEU A 4 -8.76 -0.10 -9.30
N GLY A 5 -8.84 0.31 -8.03
CA GLY A 5 -10.00 0.07 -7.18
C GLY A 5 -11.08 1.13 -7.36
N PRO A 6 -12.20 0.99 -6.64
CA PRO A 6 -13.27 1.98 -6.66
C PRO A 6 -12.78 3.33 -6.10
N ALA A 7 -13.22 4.41 -6.71
CA ALA A 7 -13.01 5.77 -6.21
C ALA A 7 -14.22 6.23 -5.41
N PHE A 8 -13.94 6.87 -4.27
CA PHE A 8 -14.96 7.49 -3.42
C PHE A 8 -14.68 8.98 -3.27
N MET A 9 -15.71 9.79 -3.32
CA MET A 9 -15.62 11.21 -2.99
C MET A 9 -16.00 11.39 -1.53
N ALA A 10 -15.06 11.87 -0.72
CA ALA A 10 -15.31 12.18 0.69
C ALA A 10 -15.80 13.62 0.82
N TYR A 11 -17.01 13.79 1.33
CA TYR A 11 -17.58 15.09 1.69
C TYR A 11 -17.19 15.44 3.14
N PRO A 12 -17.32 16.72 3.57
CA PRO A 12 -16.92 17.14 4.91
C PRO A 12 -17.52 16.30 6.04
N ASN A 13 -18.74 15.80 5.88
CA ASN A 13 -19.41 14.94 6.88
C ASN A 13 -18.75 13.56 7.02
N PHE A 14 -17.92 13.13 6.07
CA PHE A 14 -17.14 11.89 6.19
C PHE A 14 -16.12 11.95 7.35
N ALA A 15 -15.70 13.16 7.73
CA ALA A 15 -14.83 13.35 8.89
C ALA A 15 -15.44 12.78 10.18
N ALA A 16 -16.76 12.91 10.39
CA ALA A 16 -17.45 12.35 11.53
C ALA A 16 -17.30 10.82 11.65
N TYR A 17 -17.28 10.11 10.53
CA TYR A 17 -17.02 8.65 10.53
C TYR A 17 -15.59 8.33 10.97
N THR A 18 -14.61 9.15 10.59
CA THR A 18 -13.21 8.92 10.94
C THR A 18 -12.89 9.37 12.37
N GLU A 19 -13.62 10.33 12.94
CA GLU A 19 -13.56 10.68 14.36
C GLU A 19 -14.11 9.55 15.24
N TRP A 20 -15.22 8.92 14.79
CA TRP A 20 -15.80 7.80 15.51
C TRP A 20 -14.94 6.53 15.41
N ASN A 21 -14.32 6.28 14.26
CA ASN A 21 -13.43 5.15 14.06
C ASN A 21 -12.28 5.52 13.10
N ASN A 22 -11.05 5.51 13.61
CA ASN A 22 -9.85 5.86 12.84
C ASN A 22 -9.52 4.88 11.69
N SER A 23 -10.24 3.78 11.55
CA SER A 23 -10.08 2.86 10.43
C SER A 23 -10.77 3.41 9.18
N LEU A 24 -9.99 3.88 8.22
CA LEU A 24 -10.51 4.35 6.94
C LEU A 24 -11.34 3.27 6.21
N ILE A 25 -10.96 2.00 6.34
CA ILE A 25 -11.70 0.88 5.76
C ILE A 25 -13.07 0.78 6.41
N TYR A 26 -13.14 0.84 7.75
CA TYR A 26 -14.39 0.78 8.48
C TYR A 26 -15.29 1.96 8.13
N ALA A 27 -14.76 3.19 8.20
CA ALA A 27 -15.50 4.41 7.88
C ALA A 27 -16.07 4.38 6.44
N THR A 28 -15.26 3.95 5.47
CA THR A 28 -15.69 3.83 4.07
C THR A 28 -16.77 2.75 3.92
N THR A 29 -16.64 1.61 4.60
CA THR A 29 -17.64 0.53 4.57
C THR A 29 -18.96 0.97 5.17
N ALA A 30 -18.93 1.66 6.32
CA ALA A 30 -20.13 2.18 6.97
C ALA A 30 -20.83 3.24 6.09
N GLY A 31 -20.06 4.19 5.53
CA GLY A 31 -20.61 5.18 4.61
C GLY A 31 -21.20 4.55 3.35
N TYR A 32 -20.53 3.56 2.76
CA TYR A 32 -21.05 2.83 1.61
C TYR A 32 -22.33 2.06 1.97
N LEU A 33 -22.38 1.37 3.11
CA LEU A 33 -23.58 0.68 3.57
C LEU A 33 -24.77 1.65 3.73
N ALA A 34 -24.54 2.83 4.31
CA ALA A 34 -25.57 3.85 4.44
C ALA A 34 -26.14 4.27 3.07
N THR A 35 -25.31 4.46 2.06
CA THR A 35 -25.77 4.79 0.70
C THR A 35 -26.58 3.65 0.09
N ARG A 36 -26.20 2.39 0.36
CA ARG A 36 -26.93 1.20 -0.11
C ARG A 36 -28.32 1.08 0.54
N ILE A 37 -28.41 1.35 1.83
CA ILE A 37 -29.69 1.39 2.56
C ILE A 37 -30.59 2.50 1.99
N ALA A 38 -30.01 3.64 1.62
CA ALA A 38 -30.72 4.75 0.98
C ALA A 38 -31.10 4.49 -0.50
N GLY A 39 -30.87 3.29 -1.03
CA GLY A 39 -31.27 2.89 -2.37
C GLY A 39 -30.27 3.19 -3.49
N ALA A 40 -29.05 3.64 -3.17
CA ALA A 40 -28.02 3.87 -4.19
C ALA A 40 -27.66 2.55 -4.91
N ALA A 41 -27.33 2.64 -6.20
CA ALA A 41 -26.89 1.48 -6.99
C ALA A 41 -25.59 0.87 -6.43
N PRO A 42 -25.36 -0.45 -6.64
CA PRO A 42 -24.09 -1.07 -6.26
C PRO A 42 -22.90 -0.39 -6.93
N MET A 43 -21.80 -0.35 -6.19
CA MET A 43 -20.51 0.08 -6.72
C MET A 43 -20.13 -0.78 -7.94
N ARG A 44 -19.66 -0.12 -9.00
CA ARG A 44 -19.18 -0.85 -10.18
C ARG A 44 -17.93 -1.66 -9.83
N GLN A 45 -17.93 -2.92 -10.21
CA GLN A 45 -16.75 -3.76 -10.12
C GLN A 45 -15.71 -3.30 -11.15
N PRO A 46 -14.41 -3.36 -10.83
CA PRO A 46 -13.38 -3.12 -11.83
C PRO A 46 -13.50 -4.14 -12.96
N ALA A 47 -13.21 -3.71 -14.19
CA ALA A 47 -13.29 -4.58 -15.38
C ALA A 47 -12.32 -5.78 -15.33
N GLN A 48 -11.25 -5.66 -14.53
CA GLN A 48 -10.29 -6.72 -14.29
C GLN A 48 -9.98 -6.83 -12.79
N PRO A 49 -9.63 -8.01 -12.29
CA PRO A 49 -9.19 -8.17 -10.90
C PRO A 49 -8.01 -7.23 -10.60
N VAL A 50 -8.07 -6.55 -9.46
CA VAL A 50 -6.95 -5.70 -9.01
C VAL A 50 -5.79 -6.60 -8.61
N PRO A 51 -4.62 -6.51 -9.26
CA PRO A 51 -3.46 -7.31 -8.90
C PRO A 51 -3.08 -7.10 -7.44
N GLN A 52 -2.85 -8.19 -6.74
CA GLN A 52 -2.45 -8.16 -5.33
C GLN A 52 -1.18 -9.00 -5.15
N LEU A 53 -0.27 -8.48 -4.33
CA LEU A 53 0.85 -9.28 -3.85
C LEU A 53 0.36 -10.34 -2.87
N GLN A 54 0.99 -11.51 -2.93
CA GLN A 54 0.75 -12.58 -1.98
C GLN A 54 1.33 -12.22 -0.60
N PHE A 55 0.87 -12.88 0.43
CA PHE A 55 1.32 -12.65 1.81
C PHE A 55 2.86 -12.68 1.96
N ALA A 56 3.51 -13.67 1.34
CA ALA A 56 4.98 -13.78 1.36
C ALA A 56 5.66 -12.60 0.65
N GLU A 57 5.10 -12.12 -0.47
CA GLU A 57 5.61 -10.98 -1.22
C GLU A 57 5.43 -9.67 -0.46
N ILE A 58 4.33 -9.50 0.27
CA ILE A 58 4.11 -8.33 1.14
C ILE A 58 5.13 -8.33 2.27
N LYS A 59 5.39 -9.49 2.89
CA LYS A 59 6.39 -9.62 3.94
C LYS A 59 7.79 -9.30 3.45
N GLU A 60 8.16 -9.79 2.26
CA GLU A 60 9.41 -9.46 1.60
C GLU A 60 9.52 -7.95 1.31
N LEU A 61 8.46 -7.35 0.78
CA LEU A 61 8.40 -5.91 0.53
C LEU A 61 8.62 -5.12 1.82
N GLN A 62 7.99 -5.51 2.94
CA GLN A 62 8.20 -4.88 4.24
C GLN A 62 9.68 -4.97 4.67
N GLN A 63 10.34 -6.12 4.48
CA GLN A 63 11.78 -6.28 4.76
C GLN A 63 12.64 -5.34 3.92
N LEU A 64 12.33 -5.22 2.63
CA LEU A 64 13.04 -4.31 1.73
C LEU A 64 12.82 -2.84 2.12
N LEU A 65 11.63 -2.47 2.54
CA LEU A 65 11.33 -1.13 3.06
C LEU A 65 12.11 -0.82 4.34
N VAL A 66 12.21 -1.77 5.26
CA VAL A 66 13.04 -1.62 6.47
C VAL A 66 14.52 -1.43 6.11
N ARG A 67 15.05 -2.22 5.17
CA ARG A 67 16.43 -2.05 4.67
C ARG A 67 16.63 -0.70 3.99
N ALA A 68 15.60 -0.14 3.39
CA ALA A 68 15.62 1.20 2.80
C ALA A 68 15.45 2.33 3.84
N GLY A 69 15.38 2.01 5.14
CA GLY A 69 15.33 2.98 6.24
C GLY A 69 13.91 3.39 6.67
N PHE A 70 12.86 2.72 6.17
CA PHE A 70 11.48 3.05 6.55
C PHE A 70 11.02 2.27 7.77
N ASN A 71 10.26 2.94 8.64
CA ASN A 71 9.50 2.26 9.68
C ASN A 71 8.19 1.74 9.08
N VAL A 72 8.05 0.41 9.01
CA VAL A 72 6.84 -0.26 8.50
C VAL A 72 5.96 -0.85 9.61
N GLY A 73 6.38 -0.67 10.87
CA GLY A 73 5.79 -1.36 12.01
C GLY A 73 6.21 -2.84 12.04
N LYS A 74 5.25 -3.73 12.16
CA LYS A 74 5.53 -5.18 12.14
C LYS A 74 5.76 -5.67 10.71
N VAL A 75 6.72 -6.57 10.56
CA VAL A 75 6.98 -7.29 9.30
C VAL A 75 6.20 -8.61 9.34
N ASP A 76 4.91 -8.51 9.15
CA ASP A 76 3.94 -9.60 9.32
C ASP A 76 3.18 -9.98 8.04
N GLY A 77 3.48 -9.33 6.92
CA GLY A 77 2.76 -9.56 5.65
C GLY A 77 1.41 -8.83 5.57
N VAL A 78 1.08 -7.98 6.55
CA VAL A 78 -0.14 -7.16 6.55
C VAL A 78 0.21 -5.70 6.27
N LEU A 79 -0.45 -5.10 5.28
CA LEU A 79 -0.23 -3.70 4.91
C LEU A 79 -0.93 -2.75 5.88
N GLY A 80 -0.25 -2.42 6.97
CA GLY A 80 -0.66 -1.37 7.89
C GLY A 80 -0.43 0.04 7.32
N GLN A 81 -0.84 1.06 8.07
CA GLN A 81 -0.69 2.45 7.67
C GLN A 81 0.77 2.85 7.41
N GLN A 82 1.68 2.46 8.30
CA GLN A 82 3.12 2.77 8.18
C GLN A 82 3.71 2.13 6.91
N SER A 83 3.38 0.86 6.63
CA SER A 83 3.79 0.18 5.39
C SER A 83 3.29 0.90 4.15
N ARG A 84 2.04 1.41 4.15
CA ARG A 84 1.46 2.15 3.03
C ARG A 84 2.14 3.49 2.78
N VAL A 85 2.52 4.20 3.85
CA VAL A 85 3.29 5.46 3.74
C VAL A 85 4.67 5.18 3.12
N ALA A 86 5.36 4.14 3.57
CA ALA A 86 6.65 3.72 3.01
C ALA A 86 6.55 3.28 1.55
N VAL A 87 5.49 2.52 1.19
CA VAL A 87 5.19 2.13 -0.20
C VAL A 87 5.03 3.37 -1.07
N LYS A 88 4.23 4.36 -0.63
CA LYS A 88 4.04 5.61 -1.38
C LYS A 88 5.34 6.35 -1.63
N ALA A 89 6.20 6.46 -0.61
CA ALA A 89 7.51 7.12 -0.75
C ALA A 89 8.39 6.41 -1.79
N MET A 90 8.40 5.08 -1.79
CA MET A 90 9.17 4.31 -2.78
C MET A 90 8.55 4.37 -4.17
N GLN A 91 7.23 4.42 -4.30
CA GLN A 91 6.55 4.65 -5.57
C GLN A 91 6.97 5.99 -6.18
N VAL A 92 6.98 7.07 -5.39
CA VAL A 92 7.48 8.39 -5.83
C VAL A 92 8.95 8.29 -6.28
N LYS A 93 9.80 7.66 -5.48
CA LYS A 93 11.24 7.48 -5.79
C LYS A 93 11.46 6.78 -7.12
N TYR A 94 10.64 5.79 -7.44
CA TYR A 94 10.76 5.01 -8.69
C TYR A 94 9.91 5.55 -9.85
N GLY A 95 9.24 6.69 -9.69
CA GLY A 95 8.37 7.26 -10.72
C GLY A 95 7.13 6.39 -11.03
N LEU A 96 6.68 5.61 -10.03
CA LEU A 96 5.46 4.80 -10.11
C LEU A 96 4.25 5.59 -9.61
N PRO A 97 3.01 5.20 -9.99
CA PRO A 97 1.81 5.80 -9.42
C PRO A 97 1.80 5.69 -7.88
N ALA A 98 1.78 6.84 -7.20
CA ALA A 98 1.94 6.96 -5.75
C ALA A 98 0.60 6.80 -5.02
N ASP A 99 -0.03 5.62 -5.15
CA ASP A 99 -1.35 5.28 -4.62
C ASP A 99 -1.32 4.44 -3.33
N SER A 100 -0.13 4.24 -2.76
CA SER A 100 0.10 3.40 -1.56
C SER A 100 -0.30 1.92 -1.74
N TRP A 101 -0.56 1.48 -2.98
CA TRP A 101 -0.88 0.10 -3.30
C TRP A 101 0.35 -0.61 -3.86
N PRO A 102 0.90 -1.61 -3.16
CA PRO A 102 2.11 -2.28 -3.62
C PRO A 102 1.81 -3.15 -4.85
N THR A 103 2.68 -3.04 -5.83
CA THR A 103 2.60 -3.81 -7.07
C THR A 103 3.82 -4.73 -7.23
N ALA A 104 3.70 -5.76 -8.06
CA ALA A 104 4.82 -6.63 -8.42
C ALA A 104 5.97 -5.83 -9.06
N GLU A 105 5.64 -4.77 -9.81
CA GLU A 105 6.64 -3.87 -10.39
C GLU A 105 7.46 -3.16 -9.32
N LEU A 106 6.81 -2.61 -8.27
CA LEU A 106 7.51 -1.99 -7.15
C LEU A 106 8.44 -2.99 -6.47
N LEU A 107 7.94 -4.19 -6.18
CA LEU A 107 8.73 -5.25 -5.55
C LEU A 107 9.97 -5.61 -6.38
N THR A 108 9.81 -5.76 -7.69
CA THR A 108 10.92 -6.07 -8.62
C THR A 108 11.97 -4.97 -8.62
N ARG A 109 11.57 -3.70 -8.67
CA ARG A 109 12.51 -2.56 -8.61
C ARG A 109 13.27 -2.50 -7.29
N MET A 110 12.59 -2.77 -6.18
CA MET A 110 13.22 -2.80 -4.87
C MET A 110 14.21 -3.95 -4.71
N ARG A 111 13.94 -5.13 -5.28
CA ARG A 111 14.88 -6.26 -5.35
C ARG A 111 16.15 -5.88 -6.11
N GLY A 112 16.01 -5.22 -7.28
CA GLY A 112 17.14 -4.77 -8.10
C GLY A 112 18.04 -3.76 -7.38
N THR A 113 17.46 -2.83 -6.61
CA THR A 113 18.23 -1.86 -5.83
C THR A 113 18.94 -2.50 -4.64
N GLY A 114 18.36 -3.54 -4.04
CA GLY A 114 18.98 -4.30 -2.94
C GLY A 114 20.21 -5.11 -3.40
N ALA A 115 20.23 -5.56 -4.64
CA ALA A 115 21.38 -6.29 -5.21
C ALA A 115 22.60 -5.39 -5.48
N GLN A 116 22.40 -4.07 -5.65
CA GLN A 116 23.49 -3.11 -5.88
C GLN A 116 24.08 -2.52 -4.59
N ALA A 117 23.49 -2.79 -3.44
CA ALA A 117 23.94 -2.28 -2.14
C ALA A 117 24.89 -3.23 -1.39
N GLN A 118 25.38 -4.30 -2.03
CA GLN A 118 26.40 -5.15 -1.44
C GLN A 118 27.77 -4.53 -1.78
N PRO A 119 28.51 -3.96 -0.82
CA PRO A 119 29.87 -3.52 -1.09
C PRO A 119 30.70 -4.74 -1.49
N ALA A 120 31.29 -4.68 -2.66
CA ALA A 120 32.29 -5.65 -3.09
C ALA A 120 33.33 -5.78 -1.97
N GLY A 121 33.47 -6.99 -1.46
CA GLY A 121 34.35 -7.29 -0.35
C GLY A 121 35.72 -6.70 -0.55
N ALA A 122 36.17 -5.93 0.43
CA ALA A 122 37.54 -5.51 0.54
C ALA A 122 38.42 -6.76 0.70
N LEU A 123 39.05 -7.17 -0.39
CA LEU A 123 40.22 -8.04 -0.35
C LEU A 123 41.34 -7.23 0.34
N LEU A 124 41.64 -7.58 1.59
CA LEU A 124 42.86 -7.14 2.23
C LEU A 124 44.04 -7.82 1.54
N PRO A 125 45.03 -7.08 1.04
CA PRO A 125 46.29 -7.69 0.62
C PRO A 125 47.06 -8.16 1.85
N ARG A 126 47.65 -9.34 1.74
CA ARG A 126 48.61 -9.87 2.73
C ARG A 126 49.88 -9.07 2.68
#